data_db077370651e2baf186bf5e74171b5f7
#
_entry.id   db077370651e2baf186bf5e74171b5f7
#
_cell.length_a   1.000
_cell.length_b   1.000
_cell.length_c   1.000
_cell.angle_alpha   90.00
_cell.angle_beta   90.00
_cell.angle_gamma   90.00
#
_symmetry.space_group_name_H-M   'P 1'
#
loop_
_entity.id
_entity.type
_entity.pdbx_description
1 polymer ?
#
loop_
_entity_poly.entity_id
_entity_poly.type
_entity_poly.pdbx_seq_one_letter_code
_entity_poly.pdbx_strand_id
1 'polypeptide(L)'
;VSTFWRYLKVQAFVLLCGIVGPIFLVIYFVSGRDPMMSWMFWGGLLITAVDILIALGITGFGARAAAKTQELEASGVLALAQVVGIHETNTRINEQPLVKLDLRVSGPGITPFSTQDKVVASMGRQPMIMSRHLVVLVDPVTNDYQIDWERSALISGLMPATFSIAEDNRTYDLTGQVEPLMEIMQVLKANGIGTDSMVDLRSNPAARQQVQAIVRRAAAQQAPPPVPVTPAAQPMAPAAPTVAQRLQELETLRATGAISEAEYTAKRQQIIAEL
;
A
#
# COMPACT_ATOMS: atom_id res chain seq x y z
N VAL A 1 -8.31 19.23 -15.56
CA VAL A 1 -8.77 20.59 -15.13
C VAL A 1 -7.68 21.57 -15.57
N SER A 2 -8.00 22.50 -16.48
CA SER A 2 -7.01 23.39 -17.08
C SER A 2 -6.30 24.23 -16.01
N THR A 3 -5.02 24.49 -16.21
CA THR A 3 -4.17 25.34 -15.35
C THR A 3 -4.84 26.70 -15.08
N PHE A 4 -5.62 27.16 -16.05
CA PHE A 4 -6.43 28.38 -15.96
C PHE A 4 -7.48 28.30 -14.82
N TRP A 5 -8.23 27.21 -14.65
CA TRP A 5 -9.21 27.05 -13.57
C TRP A 5 -8.56 26.95 -12.18
N ARG A 6 -7.39 26.36 -12.11
CA ARG A 6 -6.62 26.33 -10.86
C ARG A 6 -6.12 27.72 -10.47
N TYR A 7 -5.59 28.45 -11.44
CA TYR A 7 -5.21 29.85 -11.25
C TYR A 7 -6.41 30.70 -10.80
N LEU A 8 -7.55 30.58 -11.45
CA LEU A 8 -8.74 31.36 -11.12
C LEU A 8 -9.23 31.09 -9.69
N LYS A 9 -9.23 29.84 -9.25
CA LYS A 9 -9.60 29.48 -7.85
C LYS A 9 -8.62 30.04 -6.84
N VAL A 10 -7.32 29.91 -7.07
CA VAL A 10 -6.28 30.47 -6.20
C VAL A 10 -6.38 31.99 -6.19
N GLN A 11 -6.56 32.62 -7.33
CA GLN A 11 -6.75 34.06 -7.44
C GLN A 11 -7.99 34.53 -6.68
N ALA A 12 -9.12 33.84 -6.82
CA ALA A 12 -10.34 34.16 -6.07
C ALA A 12 -10.14 34.03 -4.56
N PHE A 13 -9.39 33.02 -4.11
CA PHE A 13 -9.07 32.84 -2.68
C PHE A 13 -8.13 33.95 -2.17
N VAL A 14 -7.09 34.29 -2.91
CA VAL A 14 -6.14 35.36 -2.55
C VAL A 14 -6.84 36.71 -2.57
N LEU A 15 -7.69 36.96 -3.55
CA LEU A 15 -8.50 38.19 -3.59
C LEU A 15 -9.52 38.26 -2.44
N LEU A 16 -10.07 37.12 -2.00
CA LEU A 16 -10.96 37.09 -0.84
C LEU A 16 -10.21 37.43 0.45
N CYS A 17 -8.97 36.99 0.60
CA CYS A 17 -8.10 37.33 1.71
C CYS A 17 -7.49 38.74 1.57
N GLY A 18 -7.18 39.12 0.35
CA GLY A 18 -6.53 40.40 -0.01
C GLY A 18 -7.50 41.48 -0.58
N ILE A 19 -8.79 41.37 -0.32
CA ILE A 19 -9.84 42.27 -0.87
C ILE A 19 -9.62 43.77 -0.52
N VAL A 20 -8.76 44.02 0.47
CA VAL A 20 -8.42 45.38 0.93
C VAL A 20 -7.78 46.21 -0.19
N GLY A 21 -6.90 45.62 -1.01
CA GLY A 21 -6.25 46.31 -2.10
C GLY A 21 -7.25 46.84 -3.16
N PRO A 22 -8.10 45.98 -3.75
CA PRO A 22 -9.18 46.41 -4.63
C PRO A 22 -10.16 47.42 -3.98
N ILE A 23 -10.53 47.22 -2.72
CA ILE A 23 -11.40 48.17 -2.02
C ILE A 23 -10.75 49.55 -1.92
N PHE A 24 -9.48 49.66 -1.59
CA PHE A 24 -8.77 50.93 -1.54
C PHE A 24 -8.77 51.64 -2.91
N LEU A 25 -8.58 50.92 -3.98
CA LEU A 25 -8.65 51.47 -5.34
C LEU A 25 -10.05 51.97 -5.65
N VAL A 26 -11.09 51.18 -5.34
CA VAL A 26 -12.49 51.59 -5.56
C VAL A 26 -12.83 52.88 -4.78
N ILE A 27 -12.49 52.93 -3.49
CA ILE A 27 -12.76 54.10 -2.66
C ILE A 27 -12.05 55.34 -3.21
N TYR A 28 -10.77 55.22 -3.61
CA TYR A 28 -10.03 56.32 -4.23
C TYR A 28 -10.70 56.85 -5.49
N PHE A 29 -11.16 55.98 -6.36
CA PHE A 29 -11.83 56.41 -7.63
C PHE A 29 -13.22 56.99 -7.38
N VAL A 30 -14.00 56.42 -6.45
CA VAL A 30 -15.35 56.91 -6.08
C VAL A 30 -15.28 58.26 -5.38
N SER A 31 -14.23 58.50 -4.56
CA SER A 31 -14.01 59.78 -3.87
C SER A 31 -13.50 60.91 -4.81
N GLY A 32 -13.57 60.72 -6.13
CA GLY A 32 -13.20 61.76 -7.08
C GLY A 32 -11.69 62.00 -7.24
N ARG A 33 -10.86 61.05 -6.86
CA ARG A 33 -9.39 61.10 -6.92
C ARG A 33 -8.80 62.23 -6.06
N ASP A 34 -9.32 62.39 -4.84
CA ASP A 34 -8.84 63.36 -3.88
C ASP A 34 -7.31 63.17 -3.65
N PRO A 35 -6.51 64.22 -3.79
CA PRO A 35 -5.06 64.16 -3.52
C PRO A 35 -4.72 63.69 -2.11
N MET A 36 -5.58 63.99 -1.14
CA MET A 36 -5.42 63.60 0.28
C MET A 36 -5.53 62.08 0.46
N MET A 37 -6.22 61.36 -0.45
CA MET A 37 -6.40 59.90 -0.46
C MET A 37 -5.44 59.20 -1.41
N SER A 38 -4.43 59.87 -1.99
CA SER A 38 -3.48 59.28 -2.93
C SER A 38 -2.71 58.07 -2.35
N TRP A 39 -2.55 58.03 -1.02
CA TRP A 39 -1.95 56.88 -0.33
C TRP A 39 -2.78 55.58 -0.50
N MET A 40 -4.13 55.72 -0.59
CA MET A 40 -5.01 54.54 -0.84
C MET A 40 -4.82 54.00 -2.25
N PHE A 41 -4.54 54.85 -3.24
CA PHE A 41 -4.23 54.41 -4.60
C PHE A 41 -2.94 53.58 -4.64
N TRP A 42 -1.85 54.13 -4.09
CA TRP A 42 -0.57 53.43 -4.11
C TRP A 42 -0.57 52.19 -3.20
N GLY A 43 -1.20 52.26 -2.02
CA GLY A 43 -1.37 51.13 -1.11
C GLY A 43 -2.25 50.04 -1.73
N GLY A 44 -3.37 50.38 -2.35
CA GLY A 44 -4.25 49.45 -3.03
C GLY A 44 -3.58 48.78 -4.22
N LEU A 45 -2.82 49.53 -5.02
CA LEU A 45 -2.05 48.97 -6.15
C LEU A 45 -0.96 47.98 -5.68
N LEU A 46 -0.23 48.35 -4.64
CA LEU A 46 0.86 47.50 -4.08
C LEU A 46 0.27 46.19 -3.51
N ILE A 47 -0.79 46.23 -2.73
CA ILE A 47 -1.44 45.04 -2.16
C ILE A 47 -1.95 44.16 -3.28
N THR A 48 -2.66 44.71 -4.28
CA THR A 48 -3.19 43.95 -5.41
C THR A 48 -2.06 43.31 -6.22
N ALA A 49 -0.96 44.01 -6.46
CA ALA A 49 0.20 43.48 -7.17
C ALA A 49 0.87 42.31 -6.42
N VAL A 50 1.01 42.45 -5.09
CA VAL A 50 1.56 41.36 -4.24
C VAL A 50 0.62 40.14 -4.27
N ASP A 51 -0.68 40.32 -4.18
CA ASP A 51 -1.67 39.24 -4.25
C ASP A 51 -1.57 38.46 -5.57
N ILE A 52 -1.43 39.18 -6.69
CA ILE A 52 -1.25 38.58 -8.01
C ILE A 52 0.07 37.78 -8.06
N LEU A 53 1.16 38.32 -7.55
CA LEU A 53 2.47 37.63 -7.51
C LEU A 53 2.43 36.36 -6.67
N ILE A 54 1.75 36.41 -5.51
CA ILE A 54 1.55 35.25 -4.64
C ILE A 54 0.73 34.17 -5.37
N ALA A 55 -0.39 34.57 -6.00
CA ALA A 55 -1.23 33.64 -6.74
C ALA A 55 -0.48 32.97 -7.90
N LEU A 56 0.31 33.72 -8.67
CA LEU A 56 1.17 33.20 -9.74
C LEU A 56 2.25 32.25 -9.18
N GLY A 57 2.87 32.60 -8.06
CA GLY A 57 3.87 31.78 -7.40
C GLY A 57 3.31 30.42 -6.98
N ILE A 58 2.18 30.41 -6.27
CA ILE A 58 1.52 29.18 -5.82
C ILE A 58 1.10 28.31 -7.01
N THR A 59 0.53 28.92 -8.05
CA THR A 59 0.07 28.20 -9.25
C THR A 59 1.25 27.61 -10.03
N GLY A 60 2.32 28.37 -10.20
CA GLY A 60 3.53 27.95 -10.89
C GLY A 60 4.25 26.81 -10.16
N PHE A 61 4.33 26.87 -8.84
CA PHE A 61 4.92 25.82 -8.05
C PHE A 61 4.11 24.50 -8.13
N GLY A 62 2.78 24.60 -8.01
CA GLY A 62 1.90 23.45 -8.15
C GLY A 62 1.91 22.82 -9.55
N ALA A 63 2.06 23.63 -10.60
CA ALA A 63 2.18 23.14 -11.98
C ALA A 63 3.49 22.38 -12.22
N ARG A 64 4.61 22.89 -11.69
CA ARG A 64 5.92 22.22 -11.79
C ARG A 64 5.94 20.88 -11.04
N ALA A 65 5.37 20.82 -9.84
CA ALA A 65 5.25 19.59 -9.09
C ALA A 65 4.40 18.54 -9.83
N ALA A 66 3.27 18.96 -10.42
CA ALA A 66 2.43 18.08 -11.20
C ALA A 66 3.12 17.59 -12.49
N ALA A 67 3.86 18.46 -13.19
CA ALA A 67 4.62 18.09 -14.38
C ALA A 67 5.72 17.07 -14.03
N LYS A 68 6.46 17.27 -12.93
CA LYS A 68 7.47 16.32 -12.46
C LYS A 68 6.85 14.95 -12.13
N THR A 69 5.71 14.93 -11.46
CA THR A 69 4.98 13.68 -11.18
C THR A 69 4.59 12.96 -12.47
N GLN A 70 4.05 13.68 -13.44
CA GLN A 70 3.66 13.11 -14.70
C GLN A 70 4.87 12.59 -15.52
N GLU A 71 5.99 13.27 -15.48
CA GLU A 71 7.23 12.85 -16.13
C GLU A 71 7.76 11.56 -15.47
N LEU A 72 7.84 11.51 -14.13
CA LEU A 72 8.24 10.31 -13.40
C LEU A 72 7.27 9.14 -13.59
N GLU A 73 5.97 9.39 -13.73
CA GLU A 73 5.01 8.34 -14.07
C GLU A 73 5.24 7.80 -15.49
N ALA A 74 5.58 8.65 -16.44
CA ALA A 74 5.79 8.24 -17.84
C ALA A 74 7.15 7.53 -18.04
N SER A 75 8.24 8.07 -17.54
CA SER A 75 9.61 7.64 -17.83
C SER A 75 10.37 7.06 -16.63
N GLY A 76 9.93 7.33 -15.41
CA GLY A 76 10.60 6.87 -14.20
C GLY A 76 10.52 5.36 -14.00
N VAL A 77 11.48 4.82 -13.27
CA VAL A 77 11.55 3.41 -12.88
C VAL A 77 10.95 3.22 -11.48
N LEU A 78 10.15 2.17 -11.31
CA LEU A 78 9.66 1.78 -9.99
C LEU A 78 10.79 1.14 -9.19
N ALA A 79 11.09 1.73 -8.03
CA ALA A 79 12.14 1.28 -7.13
C ALA A 79 11.60 1.11 -5.70
N LEU A 80 12.28 0.30 -4.91
CA LEU A 80 12.00 0.11 -3.50
C LEU A 80 12.87 1.08 -2.69
N ALA A 81 12.25 1.89 -1.85
CA ALA A 81 12.91 2.72 -0.85
C ALA A 81 12.75 2.08 0.52
N GLN A 82 13.85 1.60 1.08
CA GLN A 82 13.90 1.09 2.45
C GLN A 82 14.11 2.26 3.42
N VAL A 83 13.22 2.39 4.42
CA VAL A 83 13.36 3.39 5.48
C VAL A 83 14.34 2.86 6.52
N VAL A 84 15.58 3.39 6.51
CA VAL A 84 16.64 2.99 7.43
C VAL A 84 16.64 3.80 8.71
N GLY A 85 16.14 5.05 8.66
CA GLY A 85 16.02 5.94 9.82
C GLY A 85 14.75 6.79 9.76
N ILE A 86 14.17 7.05 10.93
CA ILE A 86 13.03 7.95 11.09
C ILE A 86 13.40 8.93 12.19
N HIS A 87 13.45 10.22 11.87
CA HIS A 87 13.78 11.28 12.81
C HIS A 87 12.59 12.24 12.94
N GLU A 88 12.14 12.44 14.15
CA GLU A 88 11.12 13.44 14.43
C GLU A 88 11.72 14.84 14.26
N THR A 89 10.95 15.73 13.67
CA THR A 89 11.28 17.15 13.65
C THR A 89 10.34 17.88 14.61
N ASN A 90 10.77 19.02 15.15
CA ASN A 90 9.92 19.83 16.01
C ASN A 90 8.84 20.61 15.23
N THR A 91 8.64 20.28 13.96
CA THR A 91 7.71 20.96 13.07
C THR A 91 6.45 20.13 12.88
N ARG A 92 5.31 20.80 12.96
CA ARG A 92 4.00 20.21 12.62
C ARG A 92 3.35 21.00 11.50
N ILE A 93 2.72 20.31 10.57
CA ILE A 93 1.94 20.93 9.47
C ILE A 93 0.51 20.42 9.62
N ASN A 94 -0.44 21.34 9.84
CA ASN A 94 -1.85 20.98 10.13
C ASN A 94 -1.97 19.94 11.26
N GLU A 95 -1.28 20.17 12.39
CA GLU A 95 -1.23 19.30 13.57
C GLU A 95 -0.55 17.94 13.36
N GLN A 96 -0.13 17.61 12.14
CA GLN A 96 0.56 16.38 11.81
C GLN A 96 2.08 16.56 11.89
N PRO A 97 2.81 15.59 12.49
CA PRO A 97 4.25 15.72 12.63
C PRO A 97 4.95 15.63 11.26
N LEU A 98 5.89 16.53 11.03
CA LEU A 98 6.84 16.43 9.93
C LEU A 98 7.98 15.53 10.38
N VAL A 99 8.21 14.42 9.70
CA VAL A 99 9.32 13.49 10.00
C VAL A 99 10.34 13.52 8.87
N LYS A 100 11.60 13.33 9.22
CA LYS A 100 12.69 13.16 8.29
C LYS A 100 12.99 11.67 8.17
N LEU A 101 12.94 11.16 6.95
CA LEU A 101 13.19 9.77 6.62
C LEU A 101 14.57 9.64 5.98
N ASP A 102 15.38 8.71 6.46
CA ASP A 102 16.56 8.25 5.77
C ASP A 102 16.16 7.07 4.89
N LEU A 103 16.35 7.20 3.59
CA LEU A 103 15.89 6.24 2.59
C LEU A 103 17.11 5.63 1.88
N ARG A 104 17.07 4.32 1.71
CA ARG A 104 17.95 3.59 0.82
C ARG A 104 17.13 3.10 -0.37
N VAL A 105 17.41 3.66 -1.53
CA VAL A 105 16.67 3.38 -2.76
C VAL A 105 17.42 2.36 -3.58
N SER A 106 16.71 1.33 -4.05
CA SER A 106 17.24 0.29 -4.94
C SER A 106 16.15 -0.19 -5.90
N GLY A 107 16.53 -0.52 -7.11
CA GLY A 107 15.60 -1.00 -8.14
C GLY A 107 16.29 -1.39 -9.43
N PRO A 108 15.55 -1.93 -10.40
CA PRO A 108 16.10 -2.35 -11.68
C PRO A 108 16.63 -1.14 -12.48
N GLY A 109 17.84 -1.29 -13.01
CA GLY A 109 18.45 -0.25 -13.86
C GLY A 109 18.93 1.01 -13.17
N ILE A 110 18.89 1.07 -11.82
CA ILE A 110 19.42 2.18 -11.03
C ILE A 110 20.54 1.71 -10.10
N THR A 111 21.57 2.55 -9.94
CA THR A 111 22.59 2.32 -8.91
C THR A 111 21.98 2.62 -7.54
N PRO A 112 22.06 1.72 -6.55
CA PRO A 112 21.51 1.99 -5.22
C PRO A 112 22.11 3.26 -4.61
N PHE A 113 21.28 4.15 -4.09
CA PHE A 113 21.69 5.38 -3.44
C PHE A 113 20.95 5.61 -2.12
N SER A 114 21.52 6.45 -1.27
CA SER A 114 20.90 6.88 -0.02
C SER A 114 20.50 8.35 -0.11
N THR A 115 19.34 8.67 0.42
CA THR A 115 18.79 10.03 0.40
C THR A 115 18.00 10.31 1.67
N GLN A 116 17.64 11.56 1.87
CA GLN A 116 16.82 12.01 2.99
C GLN A 116 15.62 12.78 2.46
N ASP A 117 14.43 12.48 3.00
CA ASP A 117 13.22 13.20 2.66
C ASP A 117 12.47 13.67 3.90
N LYS A 118 11.70 14.73 3.77
CA LYS A 118 10.83 15.26 4.83
C LYS A 118 9.38 15.04 4.42
N VAL A 119 8.70 14.21 5.18
CA VAL A 119 7.30 13.86 4.90
C VAL A 119 6.40 14.18 6.08
N VAL A 120 5.18 14.59 5.79
CA VAL A 120 4.14 14.73 6.81
C VAL A 120 3.61 13.34 7.15
N ALA A 121 3.83 12.89 8.38
CA ALA A 121 3.37 11.59 8.87
C ALA A 121 1.88 11.66 9.25
N SER A 122 1.02 11.77 8.23
CA SER A 122 -0.43 11.71 8.44
C SER A 122 -0.87 10.32 8.90
N MET A 123 -2.06 10.22 9.49
CA MET A 123 -2.61 8.93 9.96
C MET A 123 -2.58 7.85 8.87
N GLY A 124 -2.87 8.20 7.61
CA GLY A 124 -2.82 7.25 6.50
C GLY A 124 -1.41 6.87 6.05
N ARG A 125 -0.40 7.74 6.25
CA ARG A 125 0.99 7.48 5.85
C ARG A 125 1.83 6.81 6.93
N GLN A 126 1.47 6.99 8.19
CA GLN A 126 2.22 6.45 9.32
C GLN A 126 2.41 4.94 9.25
N PRO A 127 1.39 4.09 8.96
CA PRO A 127 1.59 2.65 8.83
C PRO A 127 2.55 2.28 7.71
N MET A 128 2.51 2.99 6.55
CA MET A 128 3.45 2.77 5.44
C MET A 128 4.88 3.10 5.82
N ILE A 129 5.10 4.21 6.54
CA ILE A 129 6.42 4.59 7.04
C ILE A 129 6.95 3.54 8.03
N MET A 130 6.06 3.00 8.89
CA MET A 130 6.41 1.98 9.88
C MET A 130 6.68 0.60 9.26
N SER A 131 6.11 0.28 8.10
CA SER A 131 6.45 -0.94 7.35
C SER A 131 7.88 -0.94 6.83
N ARG A 132 8.56 0.21 6.85
CA ARG A 132 9.92 0.45 6.37
C ARG A 132 10.17 0.17 4.88
N HIS A 133 9.11 -0.04 4.11
CA HIS A 133 9.18 -0.25 2.68
C HIS A 133 8.24 0.73 1.98
N LEU A 134 8.80 1.57 1.13
CA LEU A 134 8.06 2.52 0.32
C LEU A 134 8.36 2.29 -1.15
N VAL A 135 7.39 2.54 -1.99
CA VAL A 135 7.59 2.56 -3.44
C VAL A 135 7.96 3.98 -3.86
N VAL A 136 8.95 4.10 -4.70
CA VAL A 136 9.37 5.37 -5.28
C VAL A 136 9.46 5.25 -6.80
N LEU A 137 9.12 6.33 -7.48
CA LEU A 137 9.41 6.55 -8.89
C LEU A 137 10.72 7.30 -8.98
N VAL A 138 11.68 6.77 -9.72
CA VAL A 138 13.04 7.32 -9.83
C VAL A 138 13.35 7.59 -11.29
N ASP A 139 13.89 8.75 -11.59
CA ASP A 139 14.55 9.01 -12.85
C ASP A 139 15.94 8.37 -12.82
N PRO A 140 16.25 7.39 -13.70
CA PRO A 140 17.51 6.67 -13.67
C PRO A 140 18.72 7.54 -14.06
N VAL A 141 18.51 8.71 -14.66
CA VAL A 141 19.57 9.62 -15.11
C VAL A 141 19.95 10.62 -14.02
N THR A 142 18.93 11.25 -13.41
CA THR A 142 19.14 12.32 -12.42
C THR A 142 19.12 11.83 -10.98
N ASN A 143 18.63 10.61 -10.72
CA ASN A 143 18.26 10.09 -9.40
C ASN A 143 17.20 10.94 -8.69
N ASP A 144 16.51 11.79 -9.42
CA ASP A 144 15.32 12.46 -8.92
C ASP A 144 14.24 11.43 -8.64
N TYR A 145 13.59 11.56 -7.50
CA TYR A 145 12.58 10.58 -7.09
C TYR A 145 11.35 11.23 -6.49
N GLN A 146 10.29 10.45 -6.44
CA GLN A 146 9.05 10.78 -5.76
C GLN A 146 8.49 9.54 -5.07
N ILE A 147 8.05 9.72 -3.81
CA ILE A 147 7.38 8.64 -3.07
C ILE A 147 5.98 8.45 -3.62
N ASP A 148 5.69 7.22 -4.03
CA ASP A 148 4.36 6.78 -4.45
C ASP A 148 3.63 6.17 -3.26
N TRP A 149 2.74 6.95 -2.66
CA TRP A 149 2.01 6.54 -1.48
C TRP A 149 0.95 5.47 -1.76
N GLU A 150 0.39 5.46 -2.95
CA GLU A 150 -0.65 4.51 -3.35
C GLU A 150 -0.05 3.10 -3.51
N ARG A 151 1.02 2.99 -4.28
CA ARG A 151 1.75 1.73 -4.42
C ARG A 151 2.44 1.31 -3.12
N SER A 152 2.86 2.28 -2.28
CA SER A 152 3.38 1.99 -0.94
C SER A 152 2.32 1.38 -0.02
N ALA A 153 1.06 1.83 -0.10
CA ALA A 153 -0.05 1.23 0.65
C ALA A 153 -0.29 -0.24 0.25
N LEU A 154 -0.11 -0.58 -1.02
CA LEU A 154 -0.24 -1.95 -1.52
C LEU A 154 0.84 -2.87 -0.93
N ILE A 155 2.12 -2.48 -1.02
CA ILE A 155 3.23 -3.31 -0.50
C ILE A 155 3.28 -3.38 1.02
N SER A 156 2.75 -2.38 1.72
CA SER A 156 2.67 -2.37 3.18
C SER A 156 1.53 -3.23 3.75
N GLY A 157 0.69 -3.80 2.88
CA GLY A 157 -0.45 -4.62 3.27
C GLY A 157 -1.67 -3.84 3.76
N LEU A 158 -1.70 -2.50 3.58
CA LEU A 158 -2.86 -1.68 3.90
C LEU A 158 -4.00 -1.84 2.88
N MET A 159 -3.66 -2.29 1.69
CA MET A 159 -4.61 -2.64 0.65
C MET A 159 -4.48 -4.13 0.32
N PRO A 160 -5.61 -4.84 0.12
CA PRO A 160 -5.58 -6.25 -0.25
C PRO A 160 -5.00 -6.43 -1.66
N ALA A 161 -4.12 -7.41 -1.83
CA ALA A 161 -3.50 -7.76 -3.10
C ALA A 161 -3.81 -9.23 -3.45
N THR A 162 -5.02 -9.46 -3.95
CA THR A 162 -5.50 -10.78 -4.32
C THR A 162 -5.49 -10.98 -5.83
N PHE A 163 -5.00 -12.13 -6.28
CA PHE A 163 -4.86 -12.48 -7.69
C PHE A 163 -5.62 -13.79 -7.99
N SER A 164 -6.65 -13.69 -8.83
CA SER A 164 -7.39 -14.86 -9.28
C SER A 164 -6.84 -15.37 -10.60
N ILE A 165 -6.32 -16.60 -10.60
CA ILE A 165 -5.81 -17.26 -11.79
C ILE A 165 -6.85 -18.29 -12.24
N ALA A 166 -7.49 -18.00 -13.37
CA ALA A 166 -8.58 -18.84 -13.88
C ALA A 166 -8.11 -20.25 -14.25
N GLU A 167 -6.89 -20.36 -14.78
CA GLU A 167 -6.28 -21.63 -15.17
C GLU A 167 -6.04 -22.55 -13.98
N ASP A 168 -5.77 -21.99 -12.79
CA ASP A 168 -5.55 -22.74 -11.55
C ASP A 168 -6.82 -22.91 -10.74
N ASN A 169 -7.90 -22.20 -11.14
CA ASN A 169 -9.16 -22.06 -10.38
C ASN A 169 -8.91 -21.69 -8.90
N ARG A 170 -7.93 -20.81 -8.66
CA ARG A 170 -7.49 -20.40 -7.33
C ARG A 170 -7.29 -18.90 -7.25
N THR A 171 -7.50 -18.38 -6.05
CA THR A 171 -7.16 -17.00 -5.67
C THR A 171 -5.96 -17.05 -4.73
N TYR A 172 -4.98 -16.25 -5.04
CA TYR A 172 -3.73 -16.10 -4.29
C TYR A 172 -3.73 -14.76 -3.59
N ASP A 173 -3.36 -14.75 -2.33
CA ASP A 173 -3.21 -13.52 -1.54
C ASP A 173 -1.72 -13.19 -1.38
N LEU A 174 -1.33 -12.06 -1.94
CA LEU A 174 0.03 -11.51 -1.84
C LEU A 174 0.07 -10.25 -0.97
N THR A 175 -0.97 -9.99 -0.19
CA THR A 175 -1.06 -8.80 0.67
C THR A 175 0.15 -8.68 1.58
N GLY A 176 0.85 -7.54 1.50
CA GLY A 176 2.05 -7.26 2.29
C GLY A 176 3.33 -7.97 1.84
N GLN A 177 3.32 -8.71 0.73
CA GLN A 177 4.53 -9.33 0.17
C GLN A 177 5.26 -8.34 -0.74
N VAL A 178 6.28 -7.69 -0.19
CA VAL A 178 6.99 -6.60 -0.87
C VAL A 178 7.58 -7.02 -2.21
N GLU A 179 8.39 -8.11 -2.23
CA GLU A 179 9.13 -8.51 -3.43
C GLU A 179 8.22 -8.91 -4.61
N PRO A 180 7.26 -9.85 -4.47
CA PRO A 180 6.42 -10.22 -5.58
C PRO A 180 5.50 -9.08 -6.04
N LEU A 181 5.01 -8.23 -5.13
CA LEU A 181 4.21 -7.09 -5.50
C LEU A 181 5.02 -6.05 -6.28
N MET A 182 6.28 -5.80 -5.89
CA MET A 182 7.18 -4.93 -6.65
C MET A 182 7.43 -5.45 -8.07
N GLU A 183 7.72 -6.75 -8.22
CA GLU A 183 7.90 -7.36 -9.54
C GLU A 183 6.64 -7.24 -10.41
N ILE A 184 5.46 -7.51 -9.84
CA ILE A 184 4.19 -7.37 -10.56
C ILE A 184 3.99 -5.92 -11.02
N MET A 185 4.17 -4.94 -10.14
CA MET A 185 4.02 -3.53 -10.48
C MET A 185 5.01 -3.09 -11.57
N GLN A 186 6.24 -3.61 -11.56
CA GLN A 186 7.24 -3.34 -12.61
C GLN A 186 6.79 -3.92 -13.97
N VAL A 187 6.26 -5.14 -13.99
CA VAL A 187 5.69 -5.75 -15.20
C VAL A 187 4.52 -4.93 -15.72
N LEU A 188 3.61 -4.50 -14.85
CA LEU A 188 2.46 -3.69 -15.23
C LEU A 188 2.92 -2.35 -15.82
N LYS A 189 3.83 -1.66 -15.16
CA LYS A 189 4.38 -0.38 -15.64
C LYS A 189 5.11 -0.53 -16.97
N ALA A 190 5.93 -1.56 -17.14
CA ALA A 190 6.63 -1.83 -18.40
C ALA A 190 5.67 -2.08 -19.59
N ASN A 191 4.45 -2.54 -19.32
CA ASN A 191 3.40 -2.77 -20.31
C ASN A 191 2.39 -1.61 -20.40
N GLY A 192 2.61 -0.48 -19.70
CA GLY A 192 1.72 0.68 -19.72
C GLY A 192 0.38 0.43 -19.02
N ILE A 193 0.30 -0.54 -18.11
CA ILE A 193 -0.91 -0.91 -17.39
C ILE A 193 -0.90 -0.19 -16.03
N GLY A 194 -1.91 0.67 -15.81
CA GLY A 194 -2.08 1.38 -14.52
C GLY A 194 -2.46 0.43 -13.39
N THR A 195 -2.14 0.84 -12.16
CA THR A 195 -2.49 0.10 -10.92
C THR A 195 -3.64 0.75 -10.16
N ASP A 196 -4.21 1.83 -10.67
CA ASP A 196 -5.19 2.69 -9.98
C ASP A 196 -6.60 2.07 -9.91
N SER A 197 -6.81 0.93 -10.56
CA SER A 197 -8.09 0.23 -10.62
C SER A 197 -7.88 -1.28 -10.70
N MET A 198 -8.98 -2.03 -10.84
CA MET A 198 -8.89 -3.47 -11.13
C MET A 198 -8.07 -3.70 -12.39
N VAL A 199 -6.91 -4.34 -12.24
CA VAL A 199 -5.98 -4.60 -13.34
C VAL A 199 -6.57 -5.65 -14.30
N ASP A 200 -6.94 -5.24 -15.51
CA ASP A 200 -7.38 -6.15 -16.56
C ASP A 200 -6.22 -6.56 -17.49
N LEU A 201 -5.76 -7.79 -17.34
CA LEU A 201 -4.68 -8.36 -18.14
C LEU A 201 -5.18 -9.14 -19.38
N ARG A 202 -6.48 -9.08 -19.68
CA ARG A 202 -7.04 -9.84 -20.82
C ARG A 202 -6.51 -9.34 -22.15
N SER A 203 -6.25 -8.04 -22.26
CA SER A 203 -5.73 -7.40 -23.47
C SER A 203 -4.23 -7.62 -23.68
N ASN A 204 -3.48 -8.05 -22.64
CA ASN A 204 -2.02 -8.24 -22.73
C ASN A 204 -1.62 -9.64 -22.22
N PRO A 205 -1.62 -10.66 -23.12
CA PRO A 205 -1.32 -12.04 -22.73
C PRO A 205 0.11 -12.23 -22.23
N ALA A 206 1.08 -11.44 -22.71
CA ALA A 206 2.47 -11.51 -22.27
C ALA A 206 2.62 -11.01 -20.81
N ALA A 207 2.05 -9.87 -20.48
CA ALA A 207 2.03 -9.36 -19.12
C ALA A 207 1.29 -10.31 -18.17
N ARG A 208 0.15 -10.88 -18.62
CA ARG A 208 -0.61 -11.87 -17.86
C ARG A 208 0.24 -13.08 -17.49
N GLN A 209 0.97 -13.68 -18.44
CA GLN A 209 1.83 -14.83 -18.20
C GLN A 209 2.94 -14.51 -17.18
N GLN A 210 3.57 -13.33 -17.30
CA GLN A 210 4.59 -12.89 -16.35
C GLN A 210 4.04 -12.72 -14.94
N VAL A 211 2.90 -12.03 -14.81
CA VAL A 211 2.24 -11.84 -13.51
C VAL A 211 1.84 -13.18 -12.90
N GLN A 212 1.24 -14.10 -13.67
CA GLN A 212 0.89 -15.45 -13.20
C GLN A 212 2.11 -16.23 -12.72
N ALA A 213 3.24 -16.14 -13.43
CA ALA A 213 4.48 -16.81 -13.04
C ALA A 213 5.00 -16.28 -11.69
N ILE A 214 4.96 -14.95 -11.49
CA ILE A 214 5.35 -14.32 -10.21
C ILE A 214 4.42 -14.78 -9.07
N VAL A 215 3.10 -14.74 -9.30
CA VAL A 215 2.09 -15.15 -8.30
C VAL A 215 2.28 -16.61 -7.90
N ARG A 216 2.46 -17.53 -8.87
CA ARG A 216 2.69 -18.96 -8.59
C ARG A 216 3.98 -19.19 -7.81
N ARG A 217 5.05 -18.47 -8.17
CA ARG A 217 6.34 -18.57 -7.46
C ARG A 217 6.20 -18.08 -6.01
N ALA A 218 5.57 -16.95 -5.79
CA ALA A 218 5.32 -16.40 -4.46
C ALA A 218 4.47 -17.37 -3.61
N ALA A 219 3.41 -17.93 -4.20
CA ALA A 219 2.57 -18.91 -3.53
C ALA A 219 3.32 -20.20 -3.17
N ALA A 220 4.22 -20.66 -4.06
CA ALA A 220 5.06 -21.83 -3.78
C ALA A 220 6.05 -21.59 -2.63
N GLN A 221 6.53 -20.37 -2.47
CA GLN A 221 7.39 -19.97 -1.34
C GLN A 221 6.65 -19.89 0.00
N GLN A 222 5.34 -19.64 -0.03
CA GLN A 222 4.48 -19.64 1.16
C GLN A 222 3.98 -21.05 1.54
N ALA A 223 3.99 -21.99 0.61
CA ALA A 223 3.62 -23.35 0.92
C ALA A 223 4.58 -23.88 2.01
N PRO A 224 4.06 -24.47 3.11
CA PRO A 224 4.92 -25.13 4.06
C PRO A 224 5.82 -26.11 3.30
N PRO A 225 7.13 -26.23 3.67
CA PRO A 225 8.02 -27.14 3.00
C PRO A 225 7.32 -28.50 2.92
N PRO A 226 7.37 -29.19 1.77
CA PRO A 226 6.80 -30.52 1.67
C PRO A 226 7.38 -31.31 2.81
N VAL A 227 6.53 -31.69 3.79
CA VAL A 227 6.93 -32.61 4.84
C VAL A 227 7.52 -33.79 4.08
N PRO A 228 8.79 -34.18 4.34
CA PRO A 228 9.33 -35.36 3.69
C PRO A 228 8.29 -36.45 3.93
N VAL A 229 7.58 -36.85 2.89
CA VAL A 229 6.77 -38.06 2.93
C VAL A 229 7.79 -39.15 3.13
N THR A 230 8.11 -39.48 4.37
CA THR A 230 8.65 -40.78 4.71
C THR A 230 7.80 -41.74 3.91
N PRO A 231 8.41 -42.61 3.03
CA PRO A 231 7.63 -43.50 2.22
C PRO A 231 6.56 -44.09 3.11
N ALA A 232 5.30 -43.84 2.74
CA ALA A 232 4.18 -44.21 3.57
C ALA A 232 4.40 -45.66 3.98
N ALA A 233 4.69 -45.86 5.26
CA ALA A 233 4.44 -47.16 5.85
C ALA A 233 3.05 -47.54 5.38
N GLN A 234 2.95 -48.61 4.63
CA GLN A 234 1.68 -49.16 4.18
C GLN A 234 0.69 -48.99 5.33
N PRO A 235 -0.57 -48.60 5.09
CA PRO A 235 -1.53 -48.49 6.16
C PRO A 235 -1.52 -49.83 6.91
N MET A 236 -0.81 -49.80 8.03
CA MET A 236 -0.86 -50.93 8.96
C MET A 236 -2.33 -51.02 9.34
N ALA A 237 -2.97 -52.11 8.96
CA ALA A 237 -4.31 -52.42 9.39
C ALA A 237 -4.39 -52.08 10.87
N PRO A 238 -5.46 -51.40 11.36
CA PRO A 238 -5.56 -51.00 12.73
C PRO A 238 -5.25 -52.23 13.60
N ALA A 239 -4.21 -52.14 14.40
CA ALA A 239 -3.80 -53.22 15.28
C ALA A 239 -5.05 -53.69 16.05
N ALA A 240 -5.35 -54.97 15.97
CA ALA A 240 -6.52 -55.49 16.65
C ALA A 240 -6.46 -55.09 18.13
N PRO A 241 -7.57 -54.59 18.68
CA PRO A 241 -7.58 -54.06 20.06
C PRO A 241 -7.06 -55.13 21.03
N THR A 242 -6.15 -54.72 21.90
CA THR A 242 -5.56 -55.63 22.88
C THR A 242 -6.67 -56.18 23.78
N VAL A 243 -6.45 -57.39 24.36
CA VAL A 243 -7.35 -58.02 25.30
C VAL A 243 -7.79 -57.07 26.42
N ALA A 244 -6.84 -56.26 26.93
CA ALA A 244 -7.11 -55.23 27.93
C ALA A 244 -8.08 -54.15 27.44
N GLN A 245 -7.91 -53.70 26.20
CA GLN A 245 -8.83 -52.71 25.57
C GLN A 245 -10.23 -53.28 25.38
N ARG A 246 -10.36 -54.53 24.92
CA ARG A 246 -11.65 -55.19 24.74
C ARG A 246 -12.39 -55.39 26.09
N LEU A 247 -11.65 -55.70 27.17
CA LEU A 247 -12.22 -55.84 28.50
C LEU A 247 -12.71 -54.47 29.04
N GLN A 248 -11.94 -53.40 28.81
CA GLN A 248 -12.31 -52.06 29.23
C GLN A 248 -13.53 -51.51 28.45
N GLU A 249 -13.61 -51.81 27.18
CA GLU A 249 -14.75 -51.45 26.31
C GLU A 249 -16.02 -52.19 26.76
N LEU A 250 -15.91 -53.49 27.09
CA LEU A 250 -16.98 -54.31 27.63
C LEU A 250 -17.49 -53.77 28.98
N GLU A 251 -16.60 -53.32 29.87
CA GLU A 251 -16.97 -52.72 31.14
C GLU A 251 -17.71 -51.39 30.97
N THR A 252 -17.29 -50.59 30.00
CA THR A 252 -17.96 -49.32 29.63
C THR A 252 -19.38 -49.59 29.09
N LEU A 253 -19.56 -50.61 28.24
CA LEU A 253 -20.88 -51.02 27.70
C LEU A 253 -21.82 -51.50 28.81
N ARG A 254 -21.30 -52.21 29.82
CA ARG A 254 -22.05 -52.59 31.00
C ARG A 254 -22.45 -51.37 31.84
N ALA A 255 -21.52 -50.47 32.13
CA ALA A 255 -21.76 -49.27 32.94
C ALA A 255 -22.78 -48.34 32.31
N THR A 256 -22.86 -48.28 30.98
CA THR A 256 -23.88 -47.51 30.22
C THR A 256 -25.21 -48.23 30.04
N GLY A 257 -25.32 -49.47 30.52
CA GLY A 257 -26.54 -50.27 30.40
C GLY A 257 -26.81 -50.78 28.96
N ALA A 258 -25.83 -50.73 28.09
CA ALA A 258 -25.94 -51.14 26.69
C ALA A 258 -25.93 -52.70 26.55
N ILE A 259 -25.43 -53.41 27.56
CA ILE A 259 -25.41 -54.88 27.65
C ILE A 259 -25.89 -55.32 29.01
N SER A 260 -26.55 -56.49 29.06
CA SER A 260 -26.99 -57.11 30.31
C SER A 260 -25.86 -57.78 31.06
N GLU A 261 -26.01 -58.02 32.37
CA GLU A 261 -25.03 -58.70 33.22
C GLU A 261 -24.67 -60.09 32.70
N ALA A 262 -25.67 -60.82 32.12
CA ALA A 262 -25.45 -62.15 31.57
C ALA A 262 -24.57 -62.07 30.29
N GLU A 263 -24.81 -61.11 29.42
CA GLU A 263 -24.03 -60.88 28.22
C GLU A 263 -22.61 -60.43 28.52
N TYR A 264 -22.46 -59.56 29.52
CA TYR A 264 -21.16 -59.13 30.00
C TYR A 264 -20.33 -60.34 30.47
N THR A 265 -20.89 -61.19 31.31
CA THR A 265 -20.19 -62.36 31.84
C THR A 265 -19.80 -63.35 30.75
N ALA A 266 -20.71 -63.64 29.81
CA ALA A 266 -20.41 -64.51 28.67
C ALA A 266 -19.31 -64.00 27.78
N LYS A 267 -19.35 -62.69 27.43
CA LYS A 267 -18.34 -62.04 26.57
C LYS A 267 -16.96 -61.91 27.26
N ARG A 268 -16.97 -61.64 28.57
CA ARG A 268 -15.74 -61.60 29.37
C ARG A 268 -15.03 -62.96 29.39
N GLN A 269 -15.79 -64.06 29.61
CA GLN A 269 -15.25 -65.42 29.53
C GLN A 269 -14.66 -65.76 28.16
N GLN A 270 -15.36 -65.33 27.10
CA GLN A 270 -14.89 -65.54 25.75
C GLN A 270 -13.55 -64.82 25.49
N ILE A 271 -13.41 -63.55 25.90
CA ILE A 271 -12.17 -62.75 25.71
C ILE A 271 -11.03 -63.35 26.52
N ILE A 272 -11.29 -63.86 27.72
CA ILE A 272 -10.26 -64.49 28.58
C ILE A 272 -9.85 -65.86 28.02
N ALA A 273 -10.73 -66.61 27.36
CA ALA A 273 -10.43 -67.90 26.74
C ALA A 273 -9.62 -67.76 25.44
N GLU A 274 -9.51 -66.55 24.89
CA GLU A 274 -8.64 -66.22 23.71
C GLU A 274 -7.21 -65.86 24.12
N LEU A 275 -6.84 -65.88 25.42
CA LEU A 275 -5.54 -65.66 25.97
C LEU A 275 -4.69 -66.96 25.91
#